data_47e4214738c13bcdaa8ba86eb746a633
#
_entry.id   47e4214738c13bcdaa8ba86eb746a633
#
_cell.length_a   1.000
_cell.length_b   1.000
_cell.length_c   1.000
_cell.angle_alpha   90.00
_cell.angle_beta   90.00
_cell.angle_gamma   90.00
#
_symmetry.space_group_name_H-M   'P 1'
#
loop_
_entity.id
_entity.type
_entity.pdbx_description
1 polymer ?
#
loop_
_entity_poly.entity_id
_entity_poly.type
_entity_poly.pdbx_seq_one_letter_code
_entity_poly.pdbx_strand_id
1 'polypeptide(L)'
;MTFSLRFTADLIFALAARAITNKNGFPFILQLSPDTDFDTGAAALSASMPRVDNGSSQSSTLVPRYRSPILWISGSEPLDHPEVPRFTNALAASGRHVFLQTSGASLKRRLHEFQPSSRFYFAIHFDGLDPLPDRSSACDAPFRVGIEALRMARLAGFFTCAHLVVRPGAEDSKLEELHAEISKLDVDGFLLTRSALSPELERNVNRLRRRLLSRRWALLSDLVESVALPAASRNSRQTGRQPLSESQPDNFEEGAEAG
;
A
#
# COMPACT_ATOMS: atom_id res chain seq x y z
N MET A 1 -10.42 17.05 7.65
CA MET A 1 -10.15 15.81 6.89
C MET A 1 -11.48 15.31 6.33
N THR A 2 -11.70 15.52 5.07
CA THR A 2 -12.97 15.15 4.41
C THR A 2 -12.67 14.08 3.36
N PHE A 3 -13.18 12.86 3.59
CA PHE A 3 -13.30 11.90 2.50
C PHE A 3 -14.08 12.53 1.35
N SER A 4 -13.58 12.36 0.13
CA SER A 4 -14.39 12.65 -1.04
C SER A 4 -15.73 11.92 -0.89
N LEU A 5 -16.85 12.65 -1.02
CA LEU A 5 -18.20 12.06 -0.96
C LEU A 5 -18.33 10.88 -1.93
N ARG A 6 -17.68 10.98 -3.06
CA ARG A 6 -17.62 9.93 -4.09
C ARG A 6 -16.91 8.67 -3.60
N PHE A 7 -15.76 8.81 -2.94
CA PHE A 7 -15.06 7.66 -2.35
C PHE A 7 -15.93 6.95 -1.30
N THR A 8 -16.61 7.73 -0.46
CA THR A 8 -17.52 7.17 0.54
C THR A 8 -18.68 6.41 -0.10
N ALA A 9 -19.30 6.98 -1.12
CA ALA A 9 -20.42 6.34 -1.84
C ALA A 9 -19.97 5.05 -2.53
N ASP A 10 -18.85 5.09 -3.25
CA ASP A 10 -18.29 3.94 -3.95
C ASP A 10 -17.88 2.83 -2.96
N LEU A 11 -17.34 3.21 -1.79
CA LEU A 11 -16.98 2.27 -0.71
C LEU A 11 -18.22 1.57 -0.14
N ILE A 12 -19.26 2.32 0.19
CA ILE A 12 -20.52 1.77 0.72
C ILE A 12 -21.16 0.86 -0.31
N PHE A 13 -21.21 1.29 -1.58
CA PHE A 13 -21.75 0.47 -2.66
C PHE A 13 -21.01 -0.83 -2.84
N ALA A 14 -19.67 -0.79 -2.83
CA ALA A 14 -18.84 -2.00 -2.97
C ALA A 14 -19.01 -2.96 -1.78
N LEU A 15 -19.13 -2.43 -0.55
CA LEU A 15 -19.42 -3.25 0.65
C LEU A 15 -20.81 -3.87 0.59
N ALA A 16 -21.82 -3.09 0.18
CA ALA A 16 -23.20 -3.57 0.03
C ALA A 16 -23.28 -4.66 -1.07
N ALA A 17 -22.67 -4.42 -2.23
CA ALA A 17 -22.62 -5.40 -3.31
C ALA A 17 -21.96 -6.71 -2.89
N ARG A 18 -20.87 -6.63 -2.09
CA ARG A 18 -20.20 -7.80 -1.53
C ARG A 18 -21.10 -8.58 -0.55
N ALA A 19 -21.84 -7.87 0.30
CA ALA A 19 -22.76 -8.49 1.26
C ALA A 19 -23.92 -9.23 0.57
N ILE A 20 -24.43 -8.65 -0.54
CA ILE A 20 -25.55 -9.21 -1.30
C ILE A 20 -25.12 -10.41 -2.15
N THR A 21 -23.95 -10.35 -2.78
CA THR A 21 -23.52 -11.38 -3.74
C THR A 21 -22.98 -12.65 -3.10
N ASN A 22 -22.68 -12.62 -1.79
CA ASN A 22 -22.13 -13.73 -0.99
C ASN A 22 -21.07 -14.59 -1.74
N LYS A 23 -20.46 -14.02 -2.77
CA LYS A 23 -19.45 -14.70 -3.59
C LYS A 23 -18.07 -14.27 -3.10
N ASN A 24 -17.24 -15.25 -2.78
CA ASN A 24 -15.79 -15.13 -2.53
C ASN A 24 -15.07 -14.62 -3.80
N GLY A 25 -15.46 -13.42 -4.26
CA GLY A 25 -15.07 -12.99 -5.58
C GLY A 25 -13.73 -12.27 -5.59
N PHE A 26 -13.62 -11.06 -5.17
CA PHE A 26 -12.41 -10.25 -5.36
C PHE A 26 -12.04 -9.55 -4.07
N PRO A 27 -10.73 -9.39 -3.79
CA PRO A 27 -10.30 -8.61 -2.64
C PRO A 27 -10.83 -7.19 -2.77
N PHE A 28 -11.25 -6.61 -1.66
CA PHE A 28 -11.78 -5.24 -1.62
C PHE A 28 -10.69 -4.21 -1.95
N ILE A 29 -9.48 -4.49 -1.51
CA ILE A 29 -8.27 -3.77 -1.86
C ILE A 29 -7.28 -4.75 -2.47
N LEU A 30 -6.61 -4.34 -3.54
CA LEU A 30 -5.56 -5.10 -4.19
C LEU A 30 -4.27 -4.28 -4.17
N GLN A 31 -3.21 -4.90 -3.69
CA GLN A 31 -1.86 -4.33 -3.78
C GLN A 31 -1.25 -4.66 -5.14
N LEU A 32 -0.61 -3.68 -5.72
CA LEU A 32 0.15 -3.79 -6.96
C LEU A 32 1.57 -3.30 -6.70
N SER A 33 2.55 -4.06 -7.15
CA SER A 33 3.96 -3.67 -7.13
C SER A 33 4.44 -3.39 -8.55
N PRO A 34 5.02 -2.21 -8.83
CA PRO A 34 5.52 -1.89 -10.17
C PRO A 34 6.52 -2.92 -10.68
N ASP A 35 7.41 -3.40 -9.81
CA ASP A 35 8.49 -4.32 -10.16
C ASP A 35 8.01 -5.70 -10.66
N THR A 36 6.80 -6.12 -10.27
CA THR A 36 6.27 -7.46 -10.60
C THR A 36 5.00 -7.44 -11.45
N ASP A 37 4.15 -6.45 -11.23
CA ASP A 37 2.81 -6.43 -11.81
C ASP A 37 2.72 -5.59 -13.09
N PHE A 38 3.64 -4.63 -13.26
CA PHE A 38 3.57 -3.70 -14.39
C PHE A 38 4.18 -4.27 -15.67
N ASP A 39 5.17 -5.13 -15.60
CA ASP A 39 5.73 -5.79 -16.79
C ASP A 39 4.69 -6.67 -17.49
N THR A 40 3.91 -7.39 -16.68
CA THR A 40 2.77 -8.18 -17.18
C THR A 40 1.54 -7.34 -17.51
N GLY A 41 1.32 -6.24 -16.76
CA GLY A 41 0.21 -5.32 -16.93
C GLY A 41 0.44 -4.29 -18.04
N ALA A 42 1.66 -3.77 -18.19
CA ALA A 42 2.01 -2.79 -19.24
C ALA A 42 1.97 -3.41 -20.63
N ALA A 43 2.38 -4.69 -20.78
CA ALA A 43 2.20 -5.41 -22.03
C ALA A 43 0.71 -5.54 -22.40
N ALA A 44 -0.15 -5.81 -21.40
CA ALA A 44 -1.59 -5.86 -21.58
C ALA A 44 -2.19 -4.46 -21.81
N LEU A 45 -1.69 -3.38 -21.17
CA LEU A 45 -2.07 -1.98 -21.41
C LEU A 45 -1.63 -1.51 -22.81
N SER A 46 -0.43 -1.87 -23.24
CA SER A 46 0.07 -1.53 -24.58
C SER A 46 -0.72 -2.20 -25.69
N ALA A 47 -1.20 -3.43 -25.45
CA ALA A 47 -2.05 -4.15 -26.40
C ALA A 47 -3.48 -3.60 -26.48
N SER A 48 -3.93 -2.79 -25.52
CA SER A 48 -5.33 -2.31 -25.40
C SER A 48 -5.46 -0.80 -25.51
N MET A 49 -4.36 -0.05 -25.63
CA MET A 49 -4.46 1.36 -25.97
C MET A 49 -4.84 1.47 -27.44
N PRO A 50 -5.95 2.19 -27.77
CA PRO A 50 -6.20 2.51 -29.15
C PRO A 50 -5.02 3.34 -29.64
N ARG A 51 -4.30 2.85 -30.66
CA ARG A 51 -3.62 3.76 -31.58
C ARG A 51 -4.68 4.76 -32.00
N VAL A 52 -4.32 6.03 -32.00
CA VAL A 52 -5.19 7.10 -32.51
C VAL A 52 -5.29 6.87 -34.02
N ASP A 53 -6.11 5.90 -34.38
CA ASP A 53 -6.62 5.73 -35.71
C ASP A 53 -8.12 6.01 -35.66
N ASN A 54 -8.54 7.00 -36.41
CA ASN A 54 -9.91 7.47 -36.48
C ASN A 54 -10.90 6.32 -36.66
N GLY A 55 -11.73 6.14 -35.65
CA GLY A 55 -13.03 5.50 -35.76
C GLY A 55 -13.08 4.00 -35.57
N SER A 56 -13.12 3.55 -34.36
CA SER A 56 -14.02 2.48 -33.89
C SER A 56 -13.82 2.21 -32.39
N SER A 57 -14.93 2.08 -31.69
CA SER A 57 -15.06 1.87 -30.26
C SER A 57 -14.49 0.51 -29.85
N GLN A 58 -13.23 0.44 -29.39
CA GLN A 58 -12.69 -0.70 -28.67
C GLN A 58 -11.82 -0.23 -27.48
N SER A 59 -12.47 0.42 -26.55
CA SER A 59 -11.86 0.97 -25.34
C SER A 59 -12.33 0.20 -24.12
N SER A 60 -12.01 -1.09 -23.94
CA SER A 60 -12.49 -1.73 -22.71
C SER A 60 -11.79 -3.01 -22.24
N THR A 61 -10.66 -3.42 -22.77
CA THR A 61 -10.18 -4.79 -22.51
C THR A 61 -9.16 -4.97 -21.39
N LEU A 62 -8.63 -3.89 -20.76
CA LEU A 62 -7.64 -4.02 -19.68
C LEU A 62 -8.20 -3.86 -18.27
N VAL A 63 -9.28 -3.16 -18.16
CA VAL A 63 -9.95 -2.89 -16.89
C VAL A 63 -10.60 -4.12 -16.23
N PRO A 64 -10.93 -5.20 -16.96
CA PRO A 64 -11.54 -6.39 -16.36
C PRO A 64 -10.62 -7.15 -15.39
N ARG A 65 -9.29 -7.01 -15.50
CA ARG A 65 -8.36 -7.80 -14.69
C ARG A 65 -8.36 -7.40 -13.22
N TYR A 66 -8.51 -6.12 -12.93
CA TYR A 66 -8.53 -5.63 -11.56
C TYR A 66 -9.95 -5.26 -11.13
N ARG A 67 -10.67 -6.20 -10.54
CA ARG A 67 -12.06 -5.98 -10.08
C ARG A 67 -12.16 -5.28 -8.72
N SER A 68 -11.06 -5.16 -8.01
CA SER A 68 -11.01 -4.48 -6.72
C SER A 68 -11.34 -2.99 -6.86
N PRO A 69 -12.24 -2.45 -6.02
CA PRO A 69 -12.60 -1.04 -6.07
C PRO A 69 -11.46 -0.11 -5.64
N ILE A 70 -10.55 -0.61 -4.80
CA ILE A 70 -9.37 0.11 -4.33
C ILE A 70 -8.11 -0.62 -4.79
N LEU A 71 -7.19 0.14 -5.35
CA LEU A 71 -5.88 -0.32 -5.76
C LEU A 71 -4.82 0.43 -4.96
N TRP A 72 -3.95 -0.34 -4.30
CA TRP A 72 -2.84 0.16 -3.52
C TRP A 72 -1.54 -0.12 -4.27
N ILE A 73 -0.96 0.91 -4.87
CA ILE A 73 0.31 0.79 -5.60
C ILE A 73 1.43 1.11 -4.62
N SER A 74 2.29 0.14 -4.37
CA SER A 74 3.39 0.23 -3.42
C SER A 74 4.59 -0.60 -3.88
N GLY A 75 5.73 -0.37 -3.26
CA GLY A 75 7.00 -1.03 -3.55
C GLY A 75 8.11 -0.29 -2.83
N SER A 76 9.35 -0.43 -3.28
CA SER A 76 10.48 0.34 -2.74
C SER A 76 10.27 1.83 -2.97
N GLU A 77 10.12 2.25 -4.22
CA GLU A 77 9.68 3.60 -4.63
C GLU A 77 8.96 3.49 -5.99
N PRO A 78 7.64 3.38 -6.00
CA PRO A 78 6.88 3.20 -7.23
C PRO A 78 7.11 4.29 -8.28
N LEU A 79 7.42 5.53 -7.84
CA LEU A 79 7.68 6.63 -8.75
C LEU A 79 8.97 6.47 -9.58
N ASP A 80 9.85 5.55 -9.25
CA ASP A 80 11.06 5.31 -10.05
C ASP A 80 10.75 4.46 -11.30
N HIS A 81 9.64 3.73 -11.30
CA HIS A 81 9.22 2.96 -12.48
C HIS A 81 8.58 3.87 -13.55
N PRO A 82 9.03 3.83 -14.82
CA PRO A 82 8.61 4.76 -15.86
C PRO A 82 7.12 4.70 -16.19
N GLU A 83 6.52 3.52 -16.15
CA GLU A 83 5.11 3.32 -16.56
C GLU A 83 4.08 3.67 -15.49
N VAL A 84 4.51 3.95 -14.23
CA VAL A 84 3.59 4.21 -13.11
C VAL A 84 2.61 5.34 -13.39
N PRO A 85 3.00 6.51 -13.93
CA PRO A 85 2.03 7.58 -14.21
C PRO A 85 0.96 7.16 -15.20
N ARG A 86 1.37 6.53 -16.29
CA ARG A 86 0.45 6.06 -17.34
C ARG A 86 -0.54 5.04 -16.79
N PHE A 87 -0.02 4.07 -16.04
CA PHE A 87 -0.81 3.00 -15.43
C PHE A 87 -1.79 3.54 -14.39
N THR A 88 -1.33 4.42 -13.51
CA THR A 88 -2.14 5.06 -12.47
C THR A 88 -3.27 5.90 -13.07
N ASN A 89 -2.96 6.73 -14.08
CA ASN A 89 -3.96 7.54 -14.78
C ASN A 89 -5.04 6.66 -15.44
N ALA A 90 -4.64 5.57 -16.11
CA ALA A 90 -5.58 4.65 -16.73
C ALA A 90 -6.49 3.94 -15.71
N LEU A 91 -5.94 3.50 -14.58
CA LEU A 91 -6.71 2.88 -13.50
C LEU A 91 -7.71 3.85 -12.87
N ALA A 92 -7.31 5.08 -12.59
CA ALA A 92 -8.20 6.11 -12.06
C ALA A 92 -9.33 6.47 -13.06
N ALA A 93 -8.99 6.57 -14.35
CA ALA A 93 -9.97 6.78 -15.42
C ALA A 93 -10.96 5.63 -15.56
N SER A 94 -10.56 4.41 -15.25
CA SER A 94 -11.44 3.22 -15.25
C SER A 94 -12.42 3.16 -14.08
N GLY A 95 -12.41 4.15 -13.19
CA GLY A 95 -13.32 4.24 -12.06
C GLY A 95 -12.83 3.58 -10.78
N ARG A 96 -11.55 3.16 -10.71
CA ARG A 96 -10.93 2.62 -9.50
C ARG A 96 -10.38 3.74 -8.63
N HIS A 97 -10.45 3.55 -7.31
CA HIS A 97 -9.74 4.41 -6.37
C HIS A 97 -8.30 3.93 -6.25
N VAL A 98 -7.37 4.75 -6.67
CA VAL A 98 -5.95 4.42 -6.74
C VAL A 98 -5.19 5.21 -5.67
N PHE A 99 -4.49 4.49 -4.81
CA PHE A 99 -3.57 5.06 -3.84
C PHE A 99 -2.15 4.70 -4.27
N LEU A 100 -1.36 5.70 -4.59
CA LEU A 100 0.04 5.54 -4.96
C LEU A 100 0.91 5.92 -3.77
N GLN A 101 1.52 4.90 -3.18
CA GLN A 101 2.47 5.09 -2.08
C GLN A 101 3.81 5.57 -2.62
N THR A 102 4.39 6.60 -2.00
CA THR A 102 5.72 7.11 -2.32
C THR A 102 6.35 7.81 -1.11
N SER A 103 7.66 7.82 -1.04
CA SER A 103 8.41 8.65 -0.09
C SER A 103 8.32 10.14 -0.41
N GLY A 104 7.94 10.48 -1.64
CA GLY A 104 7.90 11.85 -2.17
C GLY A 104 9.20 12.32 -2.80
N ALA A 105 10.30 11.59 -2.69
CA ALA A 105 11.60 12.02 -3.20
C ALA A 105 11.59 12.26 -4.72
N SER A 106 10.94 11.39 -5.47
CA SER A 106 10.81 11.50 -6.93
C SER A 106 9.61 12.34 -7.39
N LEU A 107 8.72 12.72 -6.47
CA LEU A 107 7.45 13.38 -6.81
C LEU A 107 7.65 14.72 -7.51
N LYS A 108 8.58 15.55 -7.04
CA LYS A 108 8.87 16.86 -7.63
C LYS A 108 9.21 16.80 -9.12
N ARG A 109 9.90 15.74 -9.54
CA ARG A 109 10.31 15.56 -10.93
C ARG A 109 9.19 15.04 -11.80
N ARG A 110 8.30 14.20 -11.25
CA ARG A 110 7.33 13.41 -12.01
C ARG A 110 5.87 13.82 -11.82
N LEU A 111 5.58 14.80 -10.94
CA LEU A 111 4.22 15.21 -10.62
C LEU A 111 3.41 15.61 -11.87
N HIS A 112 4.08 16.23 -12.85
CA HIS A 112 3.47 16.69 -14.10
C HIS A 112 3.00 15.55 -15.04
N GLU A 113 3.43 14.31 -14.78
CA GLU A 113 3.04 13.14 -15.57
C GLU A 113 1.68 12.58 -15.09
N PHE A 114 1.18 13.03 -13.93
CA PHE A 114 -0.07 12.57 -13.37
C PHE A 114 -1.21 13.54 -13.65
N GLN A 115 -2.44 13.01 -13.64
CA GLN A 115 -3.65 13.81 -13.81
C GLN A 115 -4.46 13.83 -12.52
N PRO A 116 -4.79 15.02 -11.96
CA PRO A 116 -5.66 15.14 -10.80
C PRO A 116 -7.02 14.49 -11.07
N SER A 117 -7.45 13.65 -10.15
CA SER A 117 -8.72 12.93 -10.25
C SER A 117 -9.32 12.73 -8.86
N SER A 118 -10.64 12.74 -8.76
CA SER A 118 -11.34 12.40 -7.50
C SER A 118 -11.16 10.95 -7.06
N ARG A 119 -10.46 10.14 -7.84
CA ARG A 119 -10.18 8.74 -7.59
C ARG A 119 -8.69 8.43 -7.42
N PHE A 120 -7.84 9.44 -7.48
CA PHE A 120 -6.41 9.26 -7.33
C PHE A 120 -5.87 10.00 -6.12
N TYR A 121 -5.11 9.27 -5.28
CA TYR A 121 -4.53 9.74 -4.04
C TYR A 121 -3.03 9.46 -4.02
N PHE A 122 -2.23 10.47 -3.72
CA PHE A 122 -0.86 10.26 -3.29
C PHE A 122 -0.85 9.90 -1.79
N ALA A 123 -0.34 8.72 -1.48
CA ALA A 123 -0.09 8.26 -0.11
C ALA A 123 1.37 8.48 0.24
N ILE A 124 1.69 9.62 0.83
CA ILE A 124 3.06 9.93 1.21
C ILE A 124 3.45 9.12 2.45
N HIS A 125 4.47 8.31 2.28
CA HIS A 125 4.92 7.34 3.27
C HIS A 125 5.92 7.97 4.25
N PHE A 126 5.63 7.82 5.54
CA PHE A 126 6.51 8.20 6.63
C PHE A 126 6.86 6.94 7.42
N ASP A 127 8.06 6.41 7.19
CA ASP A 127 8.54 5.19 7.82
C ASP A 127 9.41 5.52 9.02
N GLY A 128 9.05 4.94 10.15
CA GLY A 128 9.87 4.88 11.34
C GLY A 128 10.42 6.24 11.75
N LEU A 129 9.54 7.18 12.03
CA LEU A 129 9.99 8.39 12.66
C LEU A 129 10.58 8.02 14.01
N ASP A 130 11.89 7.95 14.03
CA ASP A 130 12.62 8.33 15.21
C ASP A 130 12.16 9.74 15.61
N PRO A 131 12.17 10.07 16.89
CA PRO A 131 11.53 11.26 17.42
C PRO A 131 11.72 12.45 16.50
N LEU A 132 10.68 13.27 16.38
CA LEU A 132 10.76 14.56 15.68
C LEU A 132 12.19 15.10 15.85
N PRO A 133 12.99 15.11 14.78
CA PRO A 133 14.38 15.40 14.93
C PRO A 133 14.52 16.78 15.54
N ASP A 134 15.38 16.88 16.51
CA ASP A 134 15.80 18.16 17.01
C ASP A 134 16.19 19.01 15.80
N ARG A 135 15.64 20.20 15.66
CA ARG A 135 15.65 21.05 14.43
C ARG A 135 17.03 21.26 13.78
N SER A 136 18.05 20.63 14.31
CA SER A 136 19.46 20.76 13.94
C SER A 136 20.08 19.53 13.27
N SER A 137 19.39 18.38 13.16
CA SER A 137 20.04 17.15 12.68
C SER A 137 19.72 16.80 11.23
N ALA A 138 20.70 16.22 10.53
CA ALA A 138 20.60 15.73 9.15
C ALA A 138 19.56 14.57 8.97
N CYS A 139 19.04 14.02 10.07
CA CYS A 139 17.96 13.02 10.07
C CYS A 139 16.60 13.58 9.63
N ASP A 140 16.48 14.92 9.50
CA ASP A 140 15.25 15.61 9.09
C ASP A 140 14.91 15.46 7.60
N ALA A 141 15.87 15.07 6.78
CA ALA A 141 15.72 15.12 5.33
C ALA A 141 14.52 14.31 4.80
N PRO A 142 14.29 13.04 5.18
CA PRO A 142 13.13 12.26 4.67
C PRO A 142 11.78 12.87 5.11
N PHE A 143 11.68 13.34 6.35
CA PHE A 143 10.46 13.97 6.84
C PHE A 143 10.14 15.26 6.08
N ARG A 144 11.13 16.12 5.89
CA ARG A 144 10.97 17.38 5.12
C ARG A 144 10.58 17.11 3.68
N VAL A 145 11.19 16.09 3.04
CA VAL A 145 10.83 15.68 1.69
C VAL A 145 9.37 15.23 1.63
N GLY A 146 8.90 14.42 2.58
CA GLY A 146 7.50 14.00 2.66
C GLY A 146 6.53 15.17 2.84
N ILE A 147 6.88 16.14 3.72
CA ILE A 147 6.07 17.35 3.93
C ILE A 147 6.01 18.22 2.67
N GLU A 148 7.12 18.40 1.98
CA GLU A 148 7.16 19.13 0.70
C GLU A 148 6.34 18.40 -0.39
N ALA A 149 6.43 17.08 -0.44
CA ALA A 149 5.66 16.27 -1.37
C ALA A 149 4.15 16.41 -1.15
N LEU A 150 3.69 16.35 0.12
CA LEU A 150 2.28 16.60 0.47
C LEU A 150 1.81 17.97 -0.01
N ARG A 151 2.60 19.02 0.26
CA ARG A 151 2.28 20.40 -0.16
C ARG A 151 2.21 20.54 -1.68
N MET A 152 3.20 20.00 -2.38
CA MET A 152 3.24 20.07 -3.85
C MET A 152 2.07 19.35 -4.50
N ALA A 153 1.78 18.11 -4.06
CA ALA A 153 0.66 17.35 -4.58
C ALA A 153 -0.66 18.06 -4.31
N ARG A 154 -0.85 18.62 -3.11
CA ARG A 154 -2.03 19.38 -2.74
C ARG A 154 -2.23 20.62 -3.59
N LEU A 155 -1.17 21.44 -3.77
CA LEU A 155 -1.19 22.63 -4.61
C LEU A 155 -1.47 22.31 -6.07
N ALA A 156 -1.05 21.15 -6.56
CA ALA A 156 -1.33 20.68 -7.91
C ALA A 156 -2.76 20.06 -8.06
N GLY A 157 -3.59 20.09 -7.00
CA GLY A 157 -4.98 19.64 -7.03
C GLY A 157 -5.18 18.15 -6.84
N PHE A 158 -4.17 17.42 -6.38
CA PHE A 158 -4.31 16.00 -6.05
C PHE A 158 -4.87 15.80 -4.65
N PHE A 159 -5.58 14.70 -4.46
CA PHE A 159 -5.87 14.21 -3.12
C PHE A 159 -4.61 13.62 -2.49
N THR A 160 -4.43 13.92 -1.21
CA THR A 160 -3.24 13.52 -0.47
C THR A 160 -3.60 12.83 0.83
N CYS A 161 -2.88 11.77 1.16
CA CYS A 161 -2.91 11.19 2.49
C CYS A 161 -1.50 10.94 3.03
N ALA A 162 -1.33 11.12 4.33
CA ALA A 162 -0.12 10.73 5.02
C ALA A 162 -0.25 9.27 5.47
N HIS A 163 0.71 8.44 5.11
CA HIS A 163 0.80 7.06 5.52
C HIS A 163 1.91 6.87 6.55
N LEU A 164 1.52 6.71 7.78
CA LEU A 164 2.43 6.51 8.92
C LEU A 164 2.58 5.03 9.22
N VAL A 165 3.82 4.53 9.21
CA VAL A 165 4.13 3.15 9.58
C VAL A 165 4.73 3.12 10.98
N VAL A 166 3.99 2.54 11.92
CA VAL A 166 4.38 2.46 13.33
C VAL A 166 5.32 1.28 13.53
N ARG A 167 6.50 1.54 14.08
CA ARG A 167 7.49 0.53 14.45
C ARG A 167 7.35 0.10 15.90
N PRO A 168 7.84 -1.09 16.28
CA PRO A 168 7.97 -1.47 17.67
C PRO A 168 8.80 -0.44 18.44
N GLY A 169 8.35 -0.07 19.63
CA GLY A 169 9.02 0.93 20.46
C GLY A 169 8.72 2.40 20.13
N ALA A 170 7.89 2.66 19.10
CA ALA A 170 7.45 4.02 18.80
C ALA A 170 6.62 4.61 19.95
N GLU A 171 6.93 5.85 20.34
CA GLU A 171 6.23 6.57 21.40
C GLU A 171 4.93 7.19 20.86
N ASP A 172 3.82 6.92 21.55
CA ASP A 172 2.50 7.46 21.16
C ASP A 172 2.49 8.99 21.08
N SER A 173 3.15 9.69 22.00
CA SER A 173 3.23 11.15 22.03
C SER A 173 3.85 11.74 20.76
N LYS A 174 4.92 11.13 20.26
CA LYS A 174 5.60 11.55 19.04
C LYS A 174 4.75 11.33 17.80
N LEU A 175 4.02 10.23 17.76
CA LEU A 175 3.08 9.95 16.66
C LEU A 175 1.90 10.95 16.69
N GLU A 176 1.44 11.36 17.86
CA GLU A 176 0.41 12.39 18.01
C GLU A 176 0.90 13.77 17.58
N GLU A 177 2.11 14.16 17.97
CA GLU A 177 2.75 15.40 17.52
C GLU A 177 2.89 15.44 16.00
N LEU A 178 3.37 14.33 15.41
CA LEU A 178 3.50 14.19 13.98
C LEU A 178 2.15 14.30 13.26
N HIS A 179 1.15 13.59 13.77
CA HIS A 179 -0.21 13.70 13.23
C HIS A 179 -0.71 15.14 13.30
N ALA A 180 -0.46 15.84 14.40
CA ALA A 180 -0.83 17.24 14.58
C ALA A 180 -0.12 18.15 13.57
N GLU A 181 1.19 17.96 13.35
CA GLU A 181 1.96 18.75 12.39
C GLU A 181 1.49 18.53 10.95
N ILE A 182 1.29 17.28 10.54
CA ILE A 182 0.81 16.97 9.19
C ILE A 182 -0.64 17.46 9.01
N SER A 183 -1.48 17.42 10.05
CA SER A 183 -2.86 17.91 9.99
C SER A 183 -2.96 19.40 9.63
N LYS A 184 -1.91 20.19 9.93
CA LYS A 184 -1.84 21.61 9.54
C LYS A 184 -1.70 21.82 8.03
N LEU A 185 -1.33 20.78 7.29
CA LEU A 185 -1.15 20.83 5.83
C LEU A 185 -2.44 20.62 5.04
N ASP A 186 -3.58 20.52 5.74
CA ASP A 186 -4.89 20.26 5.12
C ASP A 186 -4.90 19.00 4.22
N VAL A 187 -4.23 17.94 4.66
CA VAL A 187 -4.25 16.65 3.97
C VAL A 187 -5.66 16.05 4.00
N ASP A 188 -6.02 15.33 2.95
CA ASP A 188 -7.34 14.71 2.84
C ASP A 188 -7.49 13.53 3.81
N GLY A 189 -6.39 12.87 4.16
CA GLY A 189 -6.45 11.77 5.10
C GLY A 189 -5.15 11.31 5.71
N PHE A 190 -5.34 10.36 6.64
CA PHE A 190 -4.27 9.65 7.30
C PHE A 190 -4.48 8.16 7.26
N LEU A 191 -3.40 7.43 6.99
CA LEU A 191 -3.31 5.99 7.16
C LEU A 191 -2.29 5.70 8.25
N LEU A 192 -2.64 4.79 9.13
CA LEU A 192 -1.78 4.34 10.21
C LEU A 192 -1.70 2.82 10.18
N THR A 193 -0.52 2.28 9.86
CA THR A 193 -0.28 0.85 9.76
C THR A 193 0.89 0.43 10.65
N ARG A 194 1.02 -0.84 10.92
CA ARG A 194 2.16 -1.40 11.67
C ARG A 194 3.23 -1.92 10.69
N SER A 195 4.48 -1.90 11.13
CA SER A 195 5.62 -2.42 10.36
C SER A 195 5.83 -3.93 10.54
N ALA A 196 5.26 -4.52 11.59
CA ALA A 196 5.48 -5.91 11.94
C ALA A 196 4.24 -6.57 12.56
N LEU A 197 4.16 -7.89 12.46
CA LEU A 197 3.11 -8.70 13.07
C LEU A 197 3.45 -9.00 14.54
N SER A 198 3.15 -8.05 15.42
CA SER A 198 3.28 -8.20 16.87
C SER A 198 1.93 -7.89 17.52
N PRO A 199 1.43 -8.72 18.44
CA PRO A 199 0.18 -8.47 19.16
C PRO A 199 0.21 -7.19 20.02
N GLU A 200 1.37 -6.81 20.49
CA GLU A 200 1.56 -5.57 21.24
C GLU A 200 1.45 -4.36 20.33
N LEU A 201 2.18 -4.38 19.20
CA LEU A 201 2.13 -3.33 18.21
C LEU A 201 0.73 -3.17 17.61
N GLU A 202 0.01 -4.28 17.40
CA GLU A 202 -1.38 -4.26 16.94
C GLU A 202 -2.30 -3.55 17.93
N ARG A 203 -2.20 -3.85 19.22
CA ARG A 203 -2.98 -3.18 20.27
C ARG A 203 -2.67 -1.69 20.32
N ASN A 204 -1.40 -1.32 20.19
CA ASN A 204 -0.96 0.06 20.18
C ASN A 204 -1.51 0.81 18.96
N VAL A 205 -1.29 0.30 17.76
CA VAL A 205 -1.79 0.91 16.51
C VAL A 205 -3.31 1.03 16.52
N ASN A 206 -4.04 0.01 16.98
CA ASN A 206 -5.50 0.07 17.09
C ASN A 206 -6.00 1.11 18.11
N ARG A 207 -5.24 1.36 19.18
CA ARG A 207 -5.52 2.44 20.13
C ARG A 207 -5.30 3.80 19.47
N LEU A 208 -4.18 4.01 18.78
CA LEU A 208 -3.85 5.24 18.06
C LEU A 208 -4.86 5.54 16.95
N ARG A 209 -5.24 4.55 16.15
CA ARG A 209 -6.27 4.70 15.11
C ARG A 209 -7.58 5.25 15.67
N ARG A 210 -8.03 4.71 16.82
CA ARG A 210 -9.26 5.16 17.48
C ARG A 210 -9.17 6.59 18.02
N ARG A 211 -7.98 7.04 18.39
CA ARG A 211 -7.75 8.40 18.93
C ARG A 211 -7.57 9.44 17.83
N LEU A 212 -6.82 9.10 16.79
CA LEU A 212 -6.33 10.05 15.79
C LEU A 212 -7.16 10.06 14.51
N LEU A 213 -7.76 8.92 14.14
CA LEU A 213 -8.42 8.77 12.86
C LEU A 213 -9.94 8.76 12.97
N SER A 214 -10.61 9.26 11.93
CA SER A 214 -12.03 8.99 11.77
C SER A 214 -12.25 7.50 11.46
N ARG A 215 -13.44 6.97 11.75
CA ARG A 215 -13.78 5.54 11.53
C ARG A 215 -13.46 5.05 10.12
N ARG A 216 -13.61 5.91 9.12
CA ARG A 216 -13.38 5.57 7.71
C ARG A 216 -11.90 5.40 7.40
N TRP A 217 -11.06 6.31 7.92
CA TRP A 217 -9.61 6.22 7.75
C TRP A 217 -9.02 5.07 8.57
N ALA A 218 -9.58 4.78 9.75
CA ALA A 218 -9.21 3.61 10.52
C ALA A 218 -9.50 2.31 9.75
N LEU A 219 -10.71 2.18 9.16
CA LEU A 219 -11.06 1.03 8.33
C LEU A 219 -10.15 0.89 7.10
N LEU A 220 -9.86 2.01 6.41
CA LEU A 220 -8.95 1.96 5.26
C LEU A 220 -7.54 1.57 5.68
N SER A 221 -7.07 2.02 6.84
CA SER A 221 -5.78 1.62 7.41
C SER A 221 -5.73 0.10 7.68
N ASP A 222 -6.80 -0.50 8.23
CA ASP A 222 -6.89 -1.95 8.42
C ASP A 222 -6.85 -2.70 7.09
N LEU A 223 -7.54 -2.20 6.07
CA LEU A 223 -7.56 -2.81 4.74
C LEU A 223 -6.18 -2.73 4.06
N VAL A 224 -5.51 -1.58 4.12
CA VAL A 224 -4.15 -1.40 3.58
C VAL A 224 -3.17 -2.32 4.31
N GLU A 225 -3.24 -2.37 5.64
CA GLU A 225 -2.37 -3.24 6.44
C GLU A 225 -2.56 -4.72 6.09
N SER A 226 -3.79 -5.15 5.80
CA SER A 226 -4.08 -6.54 5.45
C SER A 226 -3.42 -7.02 4.16
N VAL A 227 -3.06 -6.09 3.26
CA VAL A 227 -2.40 -6.40 1.99
C VAL A 227 -0.92 -6.00 2.00
N ALA A 228 -0.54 -4.95 2.73
CA ALA A 228 0.83 -4.45 2.77
C ALA A 228 1.77 -5.31 3.64
N LEU A 229 1.25 -5.94 4.71
CA LEU A 229 2.06 -6.87 5.50
C LEU A 229 2.24 -8.18 4.74
N PRO A 230 3.49 -8.56 4.42
CA PRO A 230 3.75 -9.73 3.59
C PRO A 230 3.17 -10.99 4.22
N ALA A 231 2.61 -11.86 3.36
CA ALA A 231 2.07 -13.17 3.73
C ALA A 231 3.13 -14.15 4.28
N ALA A 232 4.40 -13.75 4.34
CA ALA A 232 5.52 -14.55 4.83
C ALA A 232 5.33 -15.09 6.26
N SER A 233 4.46 -14.48 7.07
CA SER A 233 4.15 -14.97 8.41
C SER A 233 2.95 -15.92 8.48
N ARG A 234 2.25 -16.17 7.38
CA ARG A 234 1.14 -17.16 7.36
C ARG A 234 1.64 -18.59 7.18
N ASN A 235 2.80 -18.78 6.58
CA ASN A 235 3.37 -20.11 6.31
C ASN A 235 4.08 -20.75 7.51
N SER A 236 4.42 -20.02 8.56
CA SER A 236 5.08 -20.58 9.74
C SER A 236 4.17 -21.46 10.62
N ARG A 237 2.87 -21.51 10.35
CA ARG A 237 1.92 -22.40 11.06
C ARG A 237 1.67 -23.74 10.34
N GLN A 238 2.15 -23.95 9.13
CA GLN A 238 1.95 -25.21 8.38
C GLN A 238 3.17 -26.13 8.32
N THR A 239 4.35 -25.71 8.73
CA THR A 239 5.56 -26.53 8.74
C THR A 239 5.90 -27.17 10.11
N GLY A 240 4.92 -27.25 11.00
CA GLY A 240 5.04 -27.97 12.28
C GLY A 240 4.85 -29.51 12.20
N ARG A 241 4.96 -30.10 11.02
CA ARG A 241 5.13 -31.55 10.88
C ARG A 241 6.60 -31.85 10.62
N GLN A 242 7.31 -32.19 11.68
CA GLN A 242 8.57 -32.90 11.58
C GLN A 242 8.37 -34.20 10.79
N PRO A 243 9.18 -34.49 9.78
CA PRO A 243 9.25 -35.85 9.27
C PRO A 243 9.88 -36.73 10.35
N LEU A 244 9.19 -37.82 10.64
CA LEU A 244 9.69 -38.91 11.45
C LEU A 244 11.05 -39.34 10.90
N SER A 245 12.04 -39.36 11.78
CA SER A 245 13.35 -39.92 11.51
C SER A 245 13.23 -41.39 11.11
N GLU A 246 13.55 -41.69 9.87
CA GLU A 246 13.84 -43.06 9.42
C GLU A 246 15.09 -43.51 10.16
N SER A 247 14.91 -44.54 10.95
CA SER A 247 15.99 -45.32 11.59
C SER A 247 16.82 -45.99 10.53
N GLN A 248 18.13 -45.65 10.50
CA GLN A 248 19.13 -46.43 9.77
C GLN A 248 19.27 -47.83 10.37
N PRO A 249 19.38 -48.87 9.56
CA PRO A 249 19.73 -50.21 10.02
C PRO A 249 21.24 -50.31 10.29
N ASP A 250 21.54 -50.85 11.45
CA ASP A 250 22.90 -51.24 11.86
C ASP A 250 23.55 -52.20 10.86
N ASN A 251 24.65 -51.81 10.28
CA ASN A 251 25.58 -52.72 9.60
C ASN A 251 26.56 -53.28 10.64
N PHE A 252 26.32 -54.54 11.02
CA PHE A 252 27.31 -55.41 11.63
C PHE A 252 28.32 -55.79 10.55
N GLU A 253 29.56 -55.36 10.66
CA GLU A 253 30.69 -55.98 10.01
C GLU A 253 31.37 -56.91 11.00
N GLU A 254 31.27 -58.19 10.73
CA GLU A 254 32.06 -59.25 11.31
C GLU A 254 33.53 -59.12 10.86
N GLY A 255 34.41 -59.02 11.81
CA GLY A 255 35.81 -59.22 11.59
C GLY A 255 36.13 -60.70 11.49
N ALA A 256 36.80 -61.06 10.43
CA ALA A 256 37.48 -62.38 10.34
C ALA A 256 38.97 -62.20 10.27
N GLU A 257 39.62 -62.87 11.18
CA GLU A 257 41.03 -63.14 11.32
C GLU A 257 41.62 -63.72 10.02
N ALA A 258 42.85 -63.47 9.79
CA ALA A 258 43.89 -64.49 9.69
C ALA A 258 45.19 -63.96 9.08
N GLY A 259 46.33 -64.36 9.67
CA GLY A 259 47.64 -64.39 9.05
C GLY A 259 48.70 -63.57 9.71
#